data_a67f3e5f9c4cd0b1f5f89462e9b91f28
#
_entry.id   a67f3e5f9c4cd0b1f5f89462e9b91f28
#
_cell.length_a   1.000
_cell.length_b   1.000
_cell.length_c   1.000
_cell.angle_alpha   90.00
_cell.angle_beta   90.00
_cell.angle_gamma   90.00
#
_symmetry.space_group_name_H-M   'P 1'
#
loop_
_entity.id
_entity.type
_entity.pdbx_description
1 polymer ?
#
loop_
_entity_poly.entity_id
_entity_poly.type
_entity_poly.pdbx_seq_one_letter_code
_entity_poly.pdbx_strand_id
1 'polypeptide(L)'
;IPIQHANSDVLKRMGRKTNKDDLVRIIHHLRKEIPDITLRTTLICGFPGETEEQHKELLEFVQEMKFDRLGAFTYSPEEGTKAAEMENQIPEETKKLWQQEVMELQEEIIFEKNEDMVDRELYAFIEGKVADENAYVGRTYRDAPSIDGYIFVNTEETLLTGDFAKVKVTGAYEYDLIGELA
;
A
#
# COMPACT_ATOMS: atom_id res chain seq x y z
N ILE A 1 -3.84 7.03 -4.99
CA ILE A 1 -3.43 7.63 -6.27
C ILE A 1 -2.67 6.59 -7.06
N PRO A 2 -3.21 5.97 -8.13
CA PRO A 2 -2.51 4.97 -8.94
C PRO A 2 -1.45 5.64 -9.83
N ILE A 3 -0.19 5.62 -9.40
CA ILE A 3 0.91 6.28 -10.14
C ILE A 3 1.41 5.42 -11.30
N GLN A 4 1.23 4.11 -11.25
CA GLN A 4 1.58 3.07 -12.21
C GLN A 4 3.08 2.77 -12.31
N HIS A 5 3.94 3.76 -12.31
CA HIS A 5 5.40 3.65 -12.32
C HIS A 5 6.05 4.94 -11.79
N ALA A 6 7.37 4.92 -11.51
CA ALA A 6 8.10 6.11 -11.07
C ALA A 6 9.06 6.65 -12.13
N ASN A 7 9.60 5.80 -13.01
CA ASN A 7 10.52 6.26 -14.06
C ASN A 7 9.79 7.10 -15.11
N SER A 8 10.32 8.28 -15.43
CA SER A 8 9.68 9.25 -16.32
C SER A 8 9.50 8.74 -17.76
N ASP A 9 10.43 7.94 -18.28
CA ASP A 9 10.33 7.40 -19.64
C ASP A 9 9.28 6.29 -19.72
N VAL A 10 9.17 5.43 -18.70
CA VAL A 10 8.12 4.43 -18.60
C VAL A 10 6.76 5.11 -18.50
N LEU A 11 6.61 6.10 -17.62
CA LEU A 11 5.37 6.88 -17.49
C LEU A 11 4.96 7.53 -18.81
N LYS A 12 5.89 8.09 -19.55
CA LYS A 12 5.65 8.68 -20.88
C LYS A 12 5.17 7.63 -21.89
N ARG A 13 5.78 6.43 -21.90
CA ARG A 13 5.33 5.31 -22.75
C ARG A 13 3.94 4.82 -22.38
N MET A 14 3.59 4.84 -21.08
CA MET A 14 2.23 4.56 -20.59
C MET A 14 1.21 5.66 -20.93
N GLY A 15 1.64 6.77 -21.57
CA GLY A 15 0.78 7.92 -21.87
C GLY A 15 0.43 8.78 -20.66
N ARG A 16 1.19 8.66 -19.56
CA ARG A 16 1.00 9.49 -18.35
C ARG A 16 1.54 10.89 -18.59
N LYS A 17 0.85 11.89 -18.00
CA LYS A 17 1.26 13.30 -18.09
C LYS A 17 2.23 13.72 -16.98
N THR A 18 2.27 12.95 -15.88
CA THR A 18 3.16 13.18 -14.74
C THR A 18 4.51 12.48 -14.98
N ASN A 19 5.58 13.09 -14.52
CA ASN A 19 6.92 12.51 -14.44
C ASN A 19 7.30 12.23 -12.96
N LYS A 20 8.51 11.72 -12.72
CA LYS A 20 9.00 11.40 -11.37
C LYS A 20 8.96 12.61 -10.43
N ASP A 21 9.44 13.77 -10.88
CA ASP A 21 9.51 14.99 -10.05
C ASP A 21 8.09 15.47 -9.67
N ASP A 22 7.14 15.35 -10.59
CA ASP A 22 5.74 15.67 -10.30
C ASP A 22 5.17 14.75 -9.21
N LEU A 23 5.47 13.45 -9.27
CA LEU A 23 5.02 12.48 -8.27
C LEU A 23 5.62 12.77 -6.90
N VAL A 24 6.93 13.00 -6.82
CA VAL A 24 7.62 13.40 -5.58
C VAL A 24 6.98 14.64 -4.98
N ARG A 25 6.79 15.68 -5.80
CA ARG A 25 6.17 16.94 -5.37
C ARG A 25 4.74 16.74 -4.84
N ILE A 26 3.92 15.94 -5.53
CA ILE A 26 2.54 15.66 -5.13
C ILE A 26 2.51 14.92 -3.79
N ILE A 27 3.31 13.87 -3.64
CA ILE A 27 3.36 13.05 -2.41
C ILE A 27 3.82 13.90 -1.22
N HIS A 28 4.90 14.66 -1.38
CA HIS A 28 5.39 15.54 -0.32
C HIS A 28 4.38 16.65 0.04
N HIS A 29 3.69 17.21 -0.96
CA HIS A 29 2.66 18.21 -0.71
C HIS A 29 1.49 17.62 0.09
N LEU A 30 0.99 16.44 -0.30
CA LEU A 30 -0.08 15.76 0.43
C LEU A 30 0.28 15.48 1.89
N ARG A 31 1.49 14.97 2.14
CA ARG A 31 1.96 14.70 3.52
C ARG A 31 2.15 15.96 4.35
N LYS A 32 2.57 17.05 3.71
CA LYS A 32 2.70 18.34 4.38
C LYS A 32 1.36 18.93 4.78
N GLU A 33 0.37 18.89 3.89
CA GLU A 33 -0.95 19.49 4.12
C GLU A 33 -1.86 18.61 5.00
N ILE A 34 -1.64 17.28 4.97
CA ILE A 34 -2.42 16.29 5.72
C ILE A 34 -1.44 15.33 6.40
N PRO A 35 -0.94 15.65 7.61
CA PRO A 35 0.14 14.90 8.28
C PRO A 35 -0.13 13.39 8.46
N ASP A 36 -1.39 13.02 8.73
CA ASP A 36 -1.80 11.63 8.96
C ASP A 36 -2.37 10.94 7.70
N ILE A 37 -2.14 11.51 6.51
CA ILE A 37 -2.67 10.94 5.28
C ILE A 37 -2.14 9.53 5.04
N THR A 38 -3.04 8.60 4.77
CA THR A 38 -2.72 7.26 4.27
C THR A 38 -2.66 7.27 2.75
N LEU A 39 -1.48 7.06 2.20
CA LEU A 39 -1.25 7.06 0.75
C LEU A 39 -1.30 5.63 0.20
N ARG A 40 -2.29 5.40 -0.66
CA ARG A 40 -2.43 4.15 -1.44
C ARG A 40 -2.03 4.38 -2.88
N THR A 41 -1.26 3.43 -3.44
CA THR A 41 -0.88 3.45 -4.86
C THR A 41 -1.00 2.09 -5.51
N THR A 42 -0.87 2.10 -6.84
CA THR A 42 -0.81 0.90 -7.68
C THR A 42 0.32 1.07 -8.67
N LEU A 43 1.09 0.00 -8.86
CA LEU A 43 2.21 -0.08 -9.78
C LEU A 43 1.98 -1.19 -10.82
N ILE A 44 2.57 -1.02 -11.99
CA ILE A 44 2.63 -2.02 -13.05
C ILE A 44 4.10 -2.33 -13.32
N CYS A 45 4.49 -3.58 -13.16
CA CYS A 45 5.84 -4.07 -13.42
C CYS A 45 5.90 -4.76 -14.79
N GLY A 46 6.99 -4.53 -15.52
CA GLY A 46 7.23 -5.16 -16.80
C GLY A 46 6.41 -4.54 -17.96
N PHE A 47 6.21 -3.23 -17.94
CA PHE A 47 5.64 -2.52 -19.07
C PHE A 47 6.57 -2.64 -20.29
N PRO A 48 6.05 -2.73 -21.56
CA PRO A 48 6.90 -2.89 -22.75
C PRO A 48 8.05 -1.89 -22.80
N GLY A 49 9.27 -2.42 -22.97
CA GLY A 49 10.50 -1.66 -23.02
C GLY A 49 11.03 -1.16 -21.66
N GLU A 50 10.46 -1.58 -20.54
CA GLU A 50 11.04 -1.35 -19.20
C GLU A 50 12.38 -2.08 -19.09
N THR A 51 13.38 -1.43 -18.51
CA THR A 51 14.71 -2.01 -18.27
C THR A 51 14.93 -2.34 -16.82
N GLU A 52 15.93 -3.16 -16.52
CA GLU A 52 16.33 -3.48 -15.15
C GLU A 52 16.72 -2.24 -14.35
N GLU A 53 17.37 -1.27 -15.00
CA GLU A 53 17.74 0.01 -14.35
C GLU A 53 16.49 0.84 -14.00
N GLN A 54 15.48 0.83 -14.88
CA GLN A 54 14.22 1.52 -14.63
C GLN A 54 13.40 0.84 -13.52
N HIS A 55 13.47 -0.50 -13.43
CA HIS A 55 12.89 -1.24 -12.30
C HIS A 55 13.60 -0.94 -10.98
N LYS A 56 14.94 -0.89 -10.97
CA LYS A 56 15.70 -0.47 -9.78
C LYS A 56 15.33 0.94 -9.32
N GLU A 57 15.17 1.87 -10.28
CA GLU A 57 14.70 3.23 -9.96
C GLU A 57 13.29 3.22 -9.34
N LEU A 58 12.41 2.30 -9.76
CA LEU A 58 11.09 2.11 -9.16
C LEU A 58 11.20 1.65 -7.71
N LEU A 59 12.06 0.66 -7.41
CA LEU A 59 12.30 0.18 -6.04
C LEU A 59 12.85 1.29 -5.14
N GLU A 60 13.85 2.07 -5.61
CA GLU A 60 14.38 3.23 -4.89
C GLU A 60 13.29 4.26 -4.58
N PHE A 61 12.40 4.53 -5.55
CA PHE A 61 11.28 5.44 -5.36
C PHE A 61 10.27 4.91 -4.32
N VAL A 62 9.95 3.62 -4.34
CA VAL A 62 9.05 3.00 -3.34
C VAL A 62 9.66 3.10 -1.94
N GLN A 63 10.97 2.80 -1.82
CA GLN A 63 11.71 2.92 -0.56
C GLN A 63 11.74 4.36 -0.02
N GLU A 64 11.91 5.34 -0.89
CA GLU A 64 11.94 6.76 -0.51
C GLU A 64 10.53 7.26 -0.14
N MET A 65 9.54 6.92 -0.95
CA MET A 65 8.17 7.43 -0.75
C MET A 65 7.42 6.71 0.37
N LYS A 66 7.78 5.48 0.74
CA LYS A 66 7.15 4.70 1.83
C LYS A 66 5.63 4.79 1.82
N PHE A 67 5.00 4.23 0.80
CA PHE A 67 3.53 4.19 0.71
C PHE A 67 2.93 3.37 1.86
N ASP A 68 1.76 3.80 2.34
CA ASP A 68 1.04 3.09 3.41
C ASP A 68 0.36 1.83 2.88
N ARG A 69 -0.10 1.88 1.65
CA ARG A 69 -0.67 0.73 0.93
C ARG A 69 -0.22 0.77 -0.52
N LEU A 70 0.28 -0.35 -1.02
CA LEU A 70 0.72 -0.48 -2.41
C LEU A 70 0.33 -1.86 -2.95
N GLY A 71 -0.20 -1.89 -4.15
CA GLY A 71 -0.39 -3.10 -4.93
C GLY A 71 0.44 -3.03 -6.22
N ALA A 72 1.23 -4.06 -6.49
CA ALA A 72 1.97 -4.21 -7.74
C ALA A 72 1.35 -5.31 -8.60
N PHE A 73 1.21 -5.04 -9.89
CA PHE A 73 0.67 -5.97 -10.88
C PHE A 73 1.66 -6.14 -12.02
N THR A 74 1.71 -7.33 -12.60
CA THR A 74 2.44 -7.54 -13.85
C THR A 74 1.67 -6.90 -15.01
N TYR A 75 2.39 -6.31 -15.95
CA TYR A 75 1.76 -5.86 -17.20
C TYR A 75 1.15 -7.03 -17.96
N SER A 76 -0.13 -6.91 -18.33
CA SER A 76 -0.86 -7.84 -19.20
C SER A 76 -1.19 -7.15 -20.52
N PRO A 77 -0.83 -7.74 -21.69
CA PRO A 77 -1.18 -7.17 -22.97
C PRO A 77 -2.68 -7.40 -23.26
N GLU A 78 -3.41 -6.30 -23.42
CA GLU A 78 -4.83 -6.32 -23.75
C GLU A 78 -5.01 -6.08 -25.26
N GLU A 79 -5.81 -6.91 -25.91
CA GLU A 79 -6.08 -6.81 -27.35
C GLU A 79 -6.60 -5.42 -27.74
N GLY A 80 -6.07 -4.87 -28.84
CA GLY A 80 -6.46 -3.56 -29.36
C GLY A 80 -5.84 -2.36 -28.64
N THR A 81 -4.94 -2.58 -27.66
CA THR A 81 -4.21 -1.50 -27.02
C THR A 81 -2.86 -1.23 -27.69
N LYS A 82 -2.44 0.04 -27.71
CA LYS A 82 -1.12 0.41 -28.23
C LYS A 82 0.02 -0.30 -27.48
N ALA A 83 -0.14 -0.55 -26.18
CA ALA A 83 0.88 -1.21 -25.39
C ALA A 83 1.06 -2.69 -25.77
N ALA A 84 0.01 -3.38 -26.20
CA ALA A 84 0.10 -4.77 -26.68
C ALA A 84 0.87 -4.88 -28.02
N GLU A 85 0.86 -3.79 -28.81
CA GLU A 85 1.56 -3.73 -30.12
C GLU A 85 2.99 -3.20 -29.99
N MET A 86 3.42 -2.75 -28.81
CA MET A 86 4.78 -2.26 -28.58
C MET A 86 5.80 -3.39 -28.70
N GLU A 87 6.95 -3.06 -29.28
CA GLU A 87 8.13 -3.92 -29.26
C GLU A 87 8.70 -4.06 -27.84
N ASN A 88 9.62 -4.99 -27.66
CA ASN A 88 10.31 -5.24 -26.38
C ASN A 88 9.37 -5.60 -25.23
N GLN A 89 8.43 -6.50 -25.50
CA GLN A 89 7.60 -7.12 -24.45
C GLN A 89 8.50 -7.86 -23.45
N ILE A 90 8.24 -7.66 -22.17
CA ILE A 90 9.02 -8.26 -21.08
C ILE A 90 8.55 -9.71 -20.86
N PRO A 91 9.48 -10.69 -20.67
CA PRO A 91 9.12 -12.06 -20.34
C PRO A 91 8.30 -12.16 -19.06
N GLU A 92 7.32 -13.07 -19.01
CA GLU A 92 6.43 -13.24 -17.86
C GLU A 92 7.19 -13.55 -16.55
N GLU A 93 8.27 -14.31 -16.63
CA GLU A 93 9.11 -14.62 -15.46
C GLU A 93 9.76 -13.37 -14.87
N THR A 94 10.25 -12.48 -15.75
CA THR A 94 10.85 -11.19 -15.33
C THR A 94 9.80 -10.27 -14.71
N LYS A 95 8.60 -10.18 -15.29
CA LYS A 95 7.50 -9.38 -14.72
C LYS A 95 7.12 -9.86 -13.32
N LYS A 96 7.01 -11.19 -13.13
CA LYS A 96 6.68 -11.78 -11.84
C LYS A 96 7.77 -11.54 -10.80
N LEU A 97 9.05 -11.67 -11.20
CA LEU A 97 10.18 -11.37 -10.33
C LEU A 97 10.13 -9.91 -9.87
N TRP A 98 9.99 -8.96 -10.79
CA TRP A 98 9.91 -7.54 -10.48
C TRP A 98 8.69 -7.18 -9.63
N GLN A 99 7.53 -7.81 -9.89
CA GLN A 99 6.37 -7.66 -9.02
C GLN A 99 6.65 -8.14 -7.60
N GLN A 100 7.28 -9.31 -7.46
CA GLN A 100 7.65 -9.89 -6.17
C GLN A 100 8.60 -8.97 -5.40
N GLU A 101 9.66 -8.46 -6.04
CA GLU A 101 10.62 -7.53 -5.41
C GLU A 101 9.94 -6.26 -4.88
N VAL A 102 8.99 -5.69 -5.63
CA VAL A 102 8.20 -4.54 -5.17
C VAL A 102 7.32 -4.90 -3.98
N MET A 103 6.69 -6.07 -3.99
CA MET A 103 5.80 -6.49 -2.91
C MET A 103 6.55 -6.85 -1.63
N GLU A 104 7.71 -7.50 -1.74
CA GLU A 104 8.61 -7.79 -0.60
C GLU A 104 9.10 -6.48 0.04
N LEU A 105 9.55 -5.52 -0.76
CA LEU A 105 9.93 -4.20 -0.26
C LEU A 105 8.76 -3.47 0.44
N GLN A 106 7.56 -3.54 -0.13
CA GLN A 106 6.38 -2.93 0.47
C GLN A 106 5.98 -3.60 1.78
N GLU A 107 6.18 -4.91 1.92
CA GLU A 107 5.94 -5.65 3.16
C GLU A 107 6.86 -5.14 4.29
N GLU A 108 8.16 -4.97 4.02
CA GLU A 108 9.10 -4.38 4.97
C GLU A 108 8.68 -2.95 5.40
N ILE A 109 8.25 -2.13 4.44
CA ILE A 109 7.77 -0.77 4.70
C ILE A 109 6.52 -0.77 5.59
N ILE A 110 5.57 -1.70 5.37
CA ILE A 110 4.35 -1.80 6.17
C ILE A 110 4.68 -2.22 7.60
N PHE A 111 5.58 -3.19 7.78
CA PHE A 111 5.98 -3.63 9.12
C PHE A 111 6.61 -2.48 9.91
N GLU A 112 7.54 -1.74 9.32
CA GLU A 112 8.12 -0.54 9.94
C GLU A 112 7.03 0.48 10.31
N LYS A 113 6.11 0.78 9.39
CA LYS A 113 5.02 1.75 9.64
C LYS A 113 4.00 1.27 10.69
N ASN A 114 3.76 -0.02 10.80
CA ASN A 114 2.87 -0.55 11.82
C ASN A 114 3.53 -0.50 13.20
N GLU A 115 4.83 -0.77 13.30
CA GLU A 115 5.59 -0.56 14.54
C GLU A 115 5.56 0.91 15.00
N ASP A 116 5.64 1.87 14.07
CA ASP A 116 5.52 3.31 14.34
C ASP A 116 4.11 3.71 14.87
N MET A 117 3.12 2.84 14.73
CA MET A 117 1.78 3.06 15.28
C MET A 117 1.65 2.68 16.76
N VAL A 118 2.58 1.91 17.31
CA VAL A 118 2.55 1.52 18.74
C VAL A 118 2.55 2.77 19.63
N ASP A 119 1.78 2.73 20.71
CA ASP A 119 1.48 3.82 21.63
C ASP A 119 0.59 4.96 21.07
N ARG A 120 0.21 4.94 19.80
CA ARG A 120 -0.76 5.91 19.27
C ARG A 120 -2.19 5.55 19.64
N GLU A 121 -3.02 6.57 19.80
CA GLU A 121 -4.46 6.44 19.96
C GLU A 121 -5.16 6.76 18.63
N LEU A 122 -6.12 5.92 18.26
CA LEU A 122 -6.92 6.07 17.04
C LEU A 122 -8.32 5.50 17.23
N TYR A 123 -9.21 5.78 16.29
CA TYR A 123 -10.53 5.17 16.27
C TYR A 123 -10.52 3.91 15.40
N ALA A 124 -11.04 2.81 15.96
CA ALA A 124 -11.34 1.59 15.25
C ALA A 124 -12.84 1.47 14.99
N PHE A 125 -13.21 1.14 13.77
CA PHE A 125 -14.56 0.73 13.41
C PHE A 125 -14.67 -0.78 13.65
N ILE A 126 -15.53 -1.19 14.57
CA ILE A 126 -15.69 -2.58 14.98
C ILE A 126 -16.51 -3.35 13.95
N GLU A 127 -15.94 -4.43 13.41
CA GLU A 127 -16.57 -5.27 12.40
C GLU A 127 -17.15 -6.57 12.97
N GLY A 128 -16.60 -7.06 14.09
CA GLY A 128 -17.11 -8.25 14.74
C GLY A 128 -16.33 -8.66 15.97
N LYS A 129 -16.87 -9.66 16.70
CA LYS A 129 -16.19 -10.30 17.83
C LYS A 129 -15.35 -11.45 17.34
N VAL A 130 -14.14 -11.61 17.88
CA VAL A 130 -13.30 -12.79 17.67
C VAL A 130 -13.91 -13.96 18.44
N ALA A 131 -14.06 -15.12 17.78
CA ALA A 131 -14.67 -16.29 18.41
C ALA A 131 -13.81 -16.78 19.59
N ASP A 132 -14.48 -17.07 20.72
CA ASP A 132 -13.89 -17.62 21.93
C ASP A 132 -12.80 -16.75 22.61
N GLU A 133 -12.71 -15.45 22.23
CA GLU A 133 -11.76 -14.50 22.81
C GLU A 133 -12.45 -13.24 23.34
N ASN A 134 -11.75 -12.55 24.26
CA ASN A 134 -12.11 -11.21 24.73
C ASN A 134 -11.49 -10.16 23.80
N ALA A 135 -11.76 -10.29 22.52
CA ALA A 135 -11.23 -9.42 21.48
C ALA A 135 -12.27 -9.15 20.39
N TYR A 136 -12.11 -8.04 19.72
CA TYR A 136 -12.90 -7.64 18.56
C TYR A 136 -11.99 -7.35 17.38
N VAL A 137 -12.44 -7.69 16.19
CA VAL A 137 -11.80 -7.31 14.94
C VAL A 137 -12.42 -6.02 14.43
N GLY A 138 -11.59 -5.11 14.00
CA GLY A 138 -12.01 -3.85 13.41
C GLY A 138 -11.01 -3.36 12.37
N ARG A 139 -11.26 -2.19 11.85
CA ARG A 139 -10.34 -1.49 10.94
C ARG A 139 -10.21 -0.02 11.33
N THR A 140 -9.10 0.55 10.92
CA THR A 140 -8.80 1.96 11.16
C THR A 140 -9.09 2.81 9.92
N TYR A 141 -8.92 4.14 10.01
CA TYR A 141 -9.01 5.03 8.86
C TYR A 141 -7.98 4.71 7.76
N ARG A 142 -6.94 3.93 8.08
CA ARG A 142 -5.87 3.54 7.16
C ARG A 142 -6.27 2.40 6.21
N ASP A 143 -7.34 1.67 6.52
CA ASP A 143 -7.60 0.34 5.99
C ASP A 143 -8.89 0.28 5.20
N ALA A 144 -8.82 -0.26 3.99
CA ALA A 144 -9.99 -0.56 3.17
C ALA A 144 -10.63 -1.88 3.61
N PRO A 145 -11.98 -1.96 3.66
CA PRO A 145 -12.68 -3.17 4.07
C PRO A 145 -12.28 -4.40 3.25
N SER A 146 -11.95 -5.50 3.92
CA SER A 146 -11.64 -6.81 3.32
C SER A 146 -10.46 -6.83 2.35
N ILE A 147 -9.63 -5.80 2.35
CA ILE A 147 -8.46 -5.68 1.45
C ILE A 147 -7.16 -5.50 2.24
N ASP A 148 -7.20 -4.64 3.26
CA ASP A 148 -6.03 -4.31 4.09
C ASP A 148 -6.05 -5.07 5.41
N GLY A 149 -5.08 -4.76 6.29
CA GLY A 149 -4.99 -5.31 7.63
C GLY A 149 -6.12 -4.89 8.56
N TYR A 150 -6.16 -5.51 9.71
CA TYR A 150 -7.13 -5.29 10.77
C TYR A 150 -6.48 -4.65 11.99
N ILE A 151 -7.32 -4.21 12.92
CA ILE A 151 -6.93 -3.98 14.31
C ILE A 151 -7.70 -4.93 15.22
N PHE A 152 -6.98 -5.69 16.04
CA PHE A 152 -7.54 -6.55 17.07
C PHE A 152 -7.60 -5.78 18.37
N VAL A 153 -8.81 -5.56 18.88
CA VAL A 153 -9.06 -4.75 20.09
C VAL A 153 -9.35 -5.68 21.25
N ASN A 154 -8.39 -5.81 22.17
CA ASN A 154 -8.53 -6.60 23.39
C ASN A 154 -9.35 -5.82 24.41
N THR A 155 -10.47 -6.37 24.87
CA THR A 155 -11.31 -5.77 25.91
C THR A 155 -12.29 -6.78 26.49
N GLU A 156 -12.63 -6.60 27.78
CA GLU A 156 -13.73 -7.31 28.45
C GLU A 156 -15.08 -6.58 28.26
N GLU A 157 -15.06 -5.35 27.77
CA GLU A 157 -16.28 -4.59 27.50
C GLU A 157 -17.00 -5.15 26.27
N THR A 158 -18.33 -5.01 26.27
CA THR A 158 -19.14 -5.44 25.14
C THR A 158 -19.21 -4.33 24.10
N LEU A 159 -18.64 -4.58 22.92
CA LEU A 159 -18.75 -3.74 21.74
C LEU A 159 -19.73 -4.35 20.72
N LEU A 160 -20.37 -3.49 19.97
CA LEU A 160 -21.28 -3.90 18.90
C LEU A 160 -20.61 -3.71 17.52
N THR A 161 -20.94 -4.57 16.57
CA THR A 161 -20.59 -4.35 15.18
C THR A 161 -21.16 -3.01 14.69
N GLY A 162 -20.30 -2.15 14.15
CA GLY A 162 -20.65 -0.79 13.74
C GLY A 162 -20.23 0.31 14.72
N ASP A 163 -19.78 -0.05 15.91
CA ASP A 163 -19.27 0.92 16.89
C ASP A 163 -17.94 1.53 16.42
N PHE A 164 -17.70 2.77 16.83
CA PHE A 164 -16.39 3.41 16.79
C PHE A 164 -15.80 3.43 18.20
N ALA A 165 -14.76 2.66 18.42
CA ALA A 165 -14.06 2.59 19.68
C ALA A 165 -12.73 3.36 19.59
N LYS A 166 -12.41 4.14 20.63
CA LYS A 166 -11.09 4.75 20.78
C LYS A 166 -10.13 3.70 21.32
N VAL A 167 -9.04 3.45 20.61
CA VAL A 167 -8.12 2.36 20.86
C VAL A 167 -6.70 2.90 20.94
N LYS A 168 -5.95 2.45 21.96
CA LYS A 168 -4.51 2.61 22.04
C LYS A 168 -3.85 1.40 21.40
N VAL A 169 -2.99 1.61 20.40
CA VAL A 169 -2.21 0.53 19.76
C VAL A 169 -1.15 0.05 20.75
N THR A 170 -1.14 -1.24 21.05
CA THR A 170 -0.20 -1.89 21.98
C THR A 170 0.81 -2.78 21.29
N GLY A 171 0.60 -3.08 20.01
CA GLY A 171 1.51 -3.88 19.22
C GLY A 171 1.13 -3.91 17.74
N ALA A 172 2.04 -4.47 16.94
CA ALA A 172 1.85 -4.74 15.53
C ALA A 172 2.25 -6.19 15.23
N TYR A 173 1.55 -6.81 14.29
CA TYR A 173 1.87 -8.14 13.81
C TYR A 173 1.62 -8.21 12.31
N GLU A 174 2.69 -8.28 11.53
CA GLU A 174 2.62 -8.25 10.07
C GLU A 174 1.80 -7.03 9.56
N TYR A 175 0.68 -7.28 8.90
CA TYR A 175 -0.20 -6.24 8.36
C TYR A 175 -1.19 -5.68 9.38
N ASP A 176 -1.32 -6.32 10.53
CA ASP A 176 -2.35 -6.05 11.53
C ASP A 176 -1.81 -5.24 12.72
N LEU A 177 -2.72 -4.55 13.39
CA LEU A 177 -2.47 -3.87 14.64
C LEU A 177 -3.14 -4.60 15.80
N ILE A 178 -2.57 -4.47 16.98
CA ILE A 178 -3.16 -4.95 18.24
C ILE A 178 -3.33 -3.74 19.15
N GLY A 179 -4.45 -3.65 19.84
CA GLY A 179 -4.72 -2.56 20.74
C GLY A 179 -5.68 -2.92 21.85
N GLU A 180 -5.92 -1.96 22.73
CA GLU A 180 -6.88 -2.01 23.83
C GLU A 180 -7.69 -0.71 23.87
N LEU A 181 -8.84 -0.70 24.54
CA LEU A 181 -9.63 0.52 24.70
C LEU A 181 -8.82 1.59 25.44
N ALA A 182 -8.87 2.84 24.92
CA ALA A 182 -8.13 3.99 25.44
C ALA A 182 -8.97 4.76 26.50
#